data_9eeaed20158dbfc123060e581b5c218f
#
_entry.id   9eeaed20158dbfc123060e581b5c218f
#
_cell.length_a   1.000
_cell.length_b   1.000
_cell.length_c   1.000
_cell.angle_alpha   90.00
_cell.angle_beta   90.00
_cell.angle_gamma   90.00
#
_symmetry.space_group_name_H-M   'P 1'
#
loop_
_entity.id
_entity.type
_entity.pdbx_description
1 polymer ?
#
loop_
_entity_poly.entity_id
_entity_poly.type
_entity_poly.pdbx_seq_one_letter_code
_entity_poly.pdbx_strand_id
1 'polypeptide(L)'
;MVQMPTGTGKTHMLASVIYDHQEEEQDQCVWIVAHRRELVEQIEETVARYGISKEDGQVKVMSIQWLSRHWEDLKDEKPGLIVIDEAHHALAETYKELWLRYPEAKKLGMTATPCRLNRKGFTDLFDTLITSDSIADFIRQGWLSAFDYVSIRPDSKDQQLINGLEKRGADGDFQIKEMDSVLNKRLSIERLYESVRQYADGKKGIVYAISISHARNIAEYYNHKGMNAVAIDSKTPAKVRKQLVEDFKGGKIQVLVN
;
A
#
# COMPACT_ATOMS: atom_id res chain seq x y z
N MET A 1 4.72 7.00 16.37
CA MET A 1 4.09 6.62 15.09
C MET A 1 2.83 7.43 14.86
N VAL A 2 2.53 7.81 13.63
CA VAL A 2 1.32 8.53 13.24
C VAL A 2 0.42 7.62 12.40
N GLN A 3 -0.86 7.52 12.78
CA GLN A 3 -1.89 6.83 12.03
C GLN A 3 -2.78 7.85 11.31
N MET A 4 -2.87 7.71 9.99
CA MET A 4 -3.81 8.49 9.16
C MET A 4 -4.41 7.59 8.08
N PRO A 5 -5.70 7.68 7.77
CA PRO A 5 -6.31 6.94 6.69
C PRO A 5 -5.65 7.20 5.33
N THR A 6 -5.77 6.26 4.40
CA THR A 6 -5.30 6.46 3.03
C THR A 6 -6.10 7.59 2.36
N GLY A 7 -5.41 8.45 1.61
CA GLY A 7 -6.02 9.58 0.91
C GLY A 7 -6.21 10.84 1.76
N THR A 8 -5.80 10.86 3.03
CA THR A 8 -5.96 12.03 3.92
C THR A 8 -4.73 12.91 4.02
N GLY A 9 -3.73 12.71 3.17
CA GLY A 9 -2.57 13.60 3.11
C GLY A 9 -1.35 13.15 3.93
N LYS A 10 -1.15 11.85 4.22
CA LYS A 10 0.05 11.35 4.92
C LYS A 10 1.36 11.90 4.34
N THR A 11 1.49 11.91 3.02
CA THR A 11 2.71 12.38 2.35
C THR A 11 2.91 13.90 2.48
N HIS A 12 1.80 14.67 2.59
CA HIS A 12 1.85 16.10 2.87
C HIS A 12 2.36 16.36 4.29
N MET A 13 1.81 15.63 5.27
CA MET A 13 2.28 15.71 6.65
C MET A 13 3.76 15.31 6.76
N LEU A 14 4.17 14.24 6.05
CA LEU A 14 5.56 13.84 5.98
C LEU A 14 6.46 14.98 5.50
N ALA A 15 6.08 15.64 4.39
CA ALA A 15 6.84 16.76 3.84
C ALA A 15 6.92 17.93 4.84
N SER A 16 5.82 18.26 5.54
CA SER A 16 5.82 19.31 6.56
C SER A 16 6.77 18.98 7.70
N VAL A 17 6.75 17.76 8.23
CA VAL A 17 7.66 17.35 9.33
C VAL A 17 9.13 17.41 8.90
N ILE A 18 9.43 17.05 7.65
CA ILE A 18 10.79 17.15 7.11
C ILE A 18 11.20 18.61 7.00
N TYR A 19 10.34 19.46 6.47
CA TYR A 19 10.58 20.89 6.34
C TYR A 19 10.87 21.52 7.70
N ASP A 20 10.00 21.30 8.68
CA ASP A 20 10.16 21.82 10.04
C ASP A 20 11.47 21.33 10.68
N HIS A 21 11.82 20.05 10.50
CA HIS A 21 13.08 19.50 10.99
C HIS A 21 14.29 20.16 10.35
N GLN A 22 14.27 20.42 9.04
CA GLN A 22 15.37 21.09 8.33
C GLN A 22 15.53 22.56 8.72
N GLU A 23 14.44 23.26 9.05
CA GLU A 23 14.49 24.63 9.57
C GLU A 23 15.10 24.70 10.97
N GLU A 24 14.80 23.70 11.82
CA GLU A 24 15.30 23.64 13.20
C GLU A 24 16.74 23.10 13.29
N GLU A 25 17.10 22.13 12.47
CA GLU A 25 18.32 21.32 12.54
C GLU A 25 19.02 21.28 11.17
N GLN A 26 19.51 22.44 10.72
CA GLN A 26 20.03 22.64 9.35
C GLN A 26 21.20 21.73 8.97
N ASP A 27 21.97 21.26 9.94
CA ASP A 27 23.16 20.42 9.70
C ASP A 27 22.84 18.89 9.73
N GLN A 28 21.58 18.51 9.98
CA GLN A 28 21.20 17.13 10.12
C GLN A 28 20.47 16.59 8.89
N CYS A 29 20.88 15.43 8.41
CA CYS A 29 20.20 14.79 7.30
C CYS A 29 18.94 14.02 7.74
N VAL A 30 18.00 13.90 6.82
CA VAL A 30 16.74 13.17 6.99
C VAL A 30 16.73 11.92 6.11
N TRP A 31 16.42 10.78 6.69
CA TRP A 31 16.23 9.55 5.94
C TRP A 31 14.74 9.18 5.89
N ILE A 32 14.27 8.90 4.68
CA ILE A 32 12.92 8.36 4.45
C ILE A 32 13.07 6.93 3.97
N VAL A 33 12.56 5.99 4.74
CA VAL A 33 12.71 4.56 4.48
C VAL A 33 11.37 3.97 4.06
N ALA A 34 11.31 3.50 2.81
CA ALA A 34 10.14 2.83 2.25
C ALA A 34 10.28 1.31 2.29
N HIS A 35 9.14 0.61 2.40
CA HIS A 35 9.14 -0.86 2.37
C HIS A 35 9.46 -1.42 0.98
N ARG A 36 9.11 -0.70 -0.11
CA ARG A 36 9.30 -1.14 -1.50
C ARG A 36 9.97 -0.06 -2.34
N ARG A 37 10.74 -0.50 -3.33
CA ARG A 37 11.44 0.41 -4.25
C ARG A 37 10.48 1.32 -5.03
N GLU A 38 9.33 0.81 -5.45
CA GLU A 38 8.35 1.59 -6.21
C GLU A 38 7.79 2.77 -5.39
N LEU A 39 7.76 2.65 -4.06
CA LEU A 39 7.35 3.74 -3.18
C LEU A 39 8.43 4.82 -3.04
N VAL A 40 9.71 4.46 -3.21
CA VAL A 40 10.81 5.42 -3.17
C VAL A 40 10.59 6.51 -4.22
N GLU A 41 10.35 6.14 -5.47
CA GLU A 41 10.12 7.09 -6.57
C GLU A 41 8.92 8.01 -6.29
N GLN A 42 7.82 7.46 -5.76
CA GLN A 42 6.63 8.25 -5.43
C GLN A 42 6.87 9.25 -4.28
N ILE A 43 7.59 8.81 -3.25
CA ILE A 43 7.98 9.67 -2.12
C ILE A 43 8.90 10.79 -2.64
N GLU A 44 9.89 10.44 -3.45
CA GLU A 44 10.82 11.38 -4.06
C GLU A 44 10.12 12.45 -4.88
N GLU A 45 9.22 12.07 -5.78
CA GLU A 45 8.42 12.99 -6.57
C GLU A 45 7.58 13.92 -5.68
N THR A 46 7.05 13.38 -4.57
CA THR A 46 6.21 14.17 -3.68
C THR A 46 7.03 15.16 -2.87
N VAL A 47 8.13 14.71 -2.27
CA VAL A 47 9.03 15.56 -1.48
C VAL A 47 9.58 16.71 -2.34
N ALA A 48 9.94 16.43 -3.61
CA ALA A 48 10.38 17.43 -4.56
C ALA A 48 9.33 18.51 -4.86
N ARG A 49 8.02 18.14 -4.90
CA ARG A 49 6.92 19.12 -5.09
C ARG A 49 6.80 20.13 -3.95
N TYR A 50 7.28 19.78 -2.77
CA TYR A 50 7.33 20.67 -1.61
C TYR A 50 8.63 21.47 -1.50
N GLY A 51 9.47 21.44 -2.54
CA GLY A 51 10.72 22.19 -2.57
C GLY A 51 11.82 21.60 -1.67
N ILE A 52 11.61 20.38 -1.15
CA ILE A 52 12.61 19.69 -0.34
C ILE A 52 13.65 19.12 -1.30
N SER A 53 14.86 19.71 -1.28
CA SER A 53 15.94 19.35 -2.20
C SER A 53 16.64 18.07 -1.75
N LYS A 54 17.00 17.24 -2.74
CA LYS A 54 17.94 16.12 -2.57
C LYS A 54 19.37 16.52 -2.92
N GLU A 55 19.54 17.61 -3.66
CA GLU A 55 20.82 18.01 -4.26
C GLU A 55 21.86 18.31 -3.19
N ASP A 56 21.42 18.76 -2.01
CA ASP A 56 22.30 19.07 -0.89
C ASP A 56 22.64 17.85 -0.01
N GLY A 57 22.14 16.66 -0.37
CA GLY A 57 22.36 15.44 0.42
C GLY A 57 21.63 15.40 1.77
N GLN A 58 20.83 16.42 2.07
CA GLN A 58 20.10 16.55 3.34
C GLN A 58 18.92 15.60 3.45
N VAL A 59 18.32 15.17 2.33
CA VAL A 59 17.22 14.21 2.34
C VAL A 59 17.56 13.00 1.48
N LYS A 60 17.53 11.81 2.07
CA LYS A 60 17.74 10.53 1.38
C LYS A 60 16.49 9.68 1.44
N VAL A 61 16.00 9.28 0.27
CA VAL A 61 14.87 8.34 0.18
C VAL A 61 15.39 6.98 -0.28
N MET A 62 15.14 5.94 0.49
CA MET A 62 15.68 4.62 0.21
C MET A 62 14.72 3.51 0.60
N SER A 63 14.85 2.34 -0.02
CA SER A 63 14.13 1.16 0.44
C SER A 63 14.88 0.47 1.57
N ILE A 64 14.14 -0.15 2.49
CA ILE A 64 14.76 -0.92 3.59
C ILE A 64 15.65 -2.06 3.07
N GLN A 65 15.30 -2.67 1.92
CA GLN A 65 16.10 -3.73 1.30
C GLN A 65 17.42 -3.20 0.73
N TRP A 66 17.43 -1.98 0.21
CA TRP A 66 18.67 -1.34 -0.22
C TRP A 66 19.51 -0.99 1.00
N LEU A 67 18.93 -0.32 1.97
CA LEU A 67 19.60 0.10 3.21
C LEU A 67 20.26 -1.10 3.92
N SER A 68 19.57 -2.23 4.04
CA SER A 68 20.11 -3.42 4.71
C SER A 68 21.34 -4.05 4.04
N ARG A 69 21.59 -3.72 2.78
CA ARG A 69 22.77 -4.19 2.03
C ARG A 69 23.92 -3.19 2.02
N HIS A 70 23.68 -1.94 2.42
CA HIS A 70 24.59 -0.83 2.30
C HIS A 70 24.92 -0.17 3.66
N TRP A 71 24.79 -0.93 4.77
CA TRP A 71 25.10 -0.41 6.10
C TRP A 71 26.52 0.14 6.22
N GLU A 72 27.49 -0.53 5.60
CA GLU A 72 28.88 -0.13 5.64
C GLU A 72 29.15 1.17 4.88
N ASP A 73 28.40 1.41 3.81
CA ASP A 73 28.51 2.64 3.01
C ASP A 73 27.96 3.86 3.76
N LEU A 74 27.08 3.62 4.72
CA LEU A 74 26.38 4.66 5.47
C LEU A 74 26.81 4.75 6.95
N LYS A 75 27.83 4.00 7.36
CA LYS A 75 28.26 3.91 8.76
C LYS A 75 28.67 5.23 9.40
N ASP A 76 29.22 6.15 8.59
CA ASP A 76 29.68 7.46 9.04
C ASP A 76 28.59 8.54 8.98
N GLU A 77 27.42 8.21 8.43
CA GLU A 77 26.30 9.13 8.36
C GLU A 77 25.50 9.13 9.68
N LYS A 78 25.02 10.31 10.04
CA LYS A 78 24.25 10.52 11.28
C LYS A 78 22.94 11.23 10.95
N PRO A 79 21.90 10.48 10.56
CA PRO A 79 20.60 11.10 10.33
C PRO A 79 20.05 11.68 11.62
N GLY A 80 19.53 12.90 11.58
CA GLY A 80 18.82 13.50 12.70
C GLY A 80 17.39 13.03 12.80
N LEU A 81 16.79 12.71 11.66
CA LEU A 81 15.42 12.20 11.57
C LEU A 81 15.36 10.99 10.64
N ILE A 82 14.73 9.90 11.09
CA ILE A 82 14.41 8.73 10.26
C ILE A 82 12.89 8.58 10.21
N VAL A 83 12.34 8.62 8.99
CA VAL A 83 10.91 8.43 8.75
C VAL A 83 10.69 7.10 8.04
N ILE A 84 9.76 6.29 8.54
CA ILE A 84 9.33 5.04 7.90
C ILE A 84 7.92 5.24 7.35
N ASP A 85 7.78 5.16 6.03
CA ASP A 85 6.47 5.08 5.40
C ASP A 85 5.95 3.65 5.41
N GLU A 86 4.62 3.52 5.53
CA GLU A 86 3.93 2.23 5.77
C GLU A 86 4.54 1.45 6.95
N ALA A 87 4.70 2.15 8.07
CA ALA A 87 5.40 1.67 9.26
C ALA A 87 4.82 0.40 9.90
N HIS A 88 3.61 -0.02 9.52
CA HIS A 88 3.08 -1.32 9.92
C HIS A 88 3.92 -2.51 9.38
N HIS A 89 4.74 -2.29 8.34
CA HIS A 89 5.73 -3.27 7.89
C HIS A 89 7.02 -3.27 8.72
N ALA A 90 7.22 -2.28 9.57
CA ALA A 90 8.48 -2.06 10.29
C ALA A 90 8.79 -3.09 11.41
N LEU A 91 7.89 -4.03 11.70
CA LEU A 91 8.13 -5.08 12.72
C LEU A 91 9.13 -6.16 12.28
N ALA A 92 9.77 -6.03 11.11
CA ALA A 92 10.84 -6.93 10.68
C ALA A 92 12.15 -6.59 11.40
N GLU A 93 13.00 -7.60 11.65
CA GLU A 93 14.29 -7.45 12.32
C GLU A 93 15.18 -6.36 11.70
N THR A 94 15.09 -6.15 10.40
CA THR A 94 15.85 -5.11 9.68
C THR A 94 15.56 -3.69 10.17
N TYR A 95 14.31 -3.41 10.57
CA TYR A 95 13.96 -2.10 11.13
C TYR A 95 14.41 -1.95 12.58
N LYS A 96 14.42 -3.04 13.35
CA LYS A 96 15.02 -3.03 14.69
C LYS A 96 16.51 -2.75 14.61
N GLU A 97 17.19 -3.36 13.64
CA GLU A 97 18.61 -3.09 13.38
C GLU A 97 18.84 -1.61 13.01
N LEU A 98 17.98 -1.02 12.17
CA LEU A 98 18.03 0.41 11.85
C LEU A 98 17.95 1.29 13.11
N TRP A 99 17.03 0.97 14.04
CA TRP A 99 16.89 1.70 15.31
C TRP A 99 18.11 1.58 16.22
N LEU A 100 18.72 0.39 16.25
CA LEU A 100 19.92 0.14 17.05
C LEU A 100 21.15 0.82 16.50
N ARG A 101 21.27 0.93 15.17
CA ARG A 101 22.41 1.59 14.52
C ARG A 101 22.38 3.12 14.66
N TYR A 102 21.21 3.70 14.73
CA TYR A 102 21.01 5.15 14.81
C TYR A 102 20.14 5.52 16.02
N PRO A 103 20.62 5.27 17.25
CA PRO A 103 19.84 5.50 18.46
C PRO A 103 19.48 6.97 18.70
N GLU A 104 20.35 7.88 18.29
CA GLU A 104 20.20 9.34 18.47
C GLU A 104 19.20 9.99 17.50
N ALA A 105 18.91 9.33 16.36
CA ALA A 105 17.98 9.87 15.39
C ALA A 105 16.56 9.95 15.98
N LYS A 106 15.86 11.06 15.73
CA LYS A 106 14.39 11.13 15.93
C LYS A 106 13.71 10.13 15.00
N LYS A 107 12.66 9.46 15.45
CA LYS A 107 12.03 8.33 14.72
C LYS A 107 10.56 8.55 14.52
N LEU A 108 10.13 8.60 13.26
CA LEU A 108 8.73 8.77 12.87
C LEU A 108 8.27 7.60 12.00
N GLY A 109 7.20 6.93 12.39
CA GLY A 109 6.51 5.96 11.54
C GLY A 109 5.18 6.53 11.07
N MET A 110 4.84 6.34 9.80
CA MET A 110 3.56 6.75 9.23
C MET A 110 2.84 5.54 8.69
N THR A 111 1.54 5.38 8.99
CA THR A 111 0.75 4.25 8.52
C THR A 111 -0.75 4.56 8.49
N ALA A 112 -1.49 3.86 7.66
CA ALA A 112 -2.97 3.83 7.75
C ALA A 112 -3.46 2.77 8.74
N THR A 113 -2.67 1.71 8.95
CA THR A 113 -3.04 0.52 9.73
C THR A 113 -1.95 0.18 10.74
N PRO A 114 -2.03 0.66 11.99
CA PRO A 114 -0.95 0.52 12.98
C PRO A 114 -0.75 -0.92 13.49
N CYS A 115 -1.71 -1.81 13.24
CA CYS A 115 -1.65 -3.21 13.67
C CYS A 115 -1.61 -4.14 12.47
N ARG A 116 -0.86 -5.25 12.59
CA ARG A 116 -0.86 -6.34 11.60
C ARG A 116 -1.98 -7.34 11.88
N LEU A 117 -2.32 -8.16 10.88
CA LEU A 117 -3.27 -9.27 11.00
C LEU A 117 -2.88 -10.27 12.11
N ASN A 118 -1.58 -10.43 12.39
CA ASN A 118 -1.08 -11.24 13.51
C ASN A 118 -1.20 -10.58 14.89
N ARG A 119 -1.87 -9.43 15.00
CA ARG A 119 -2.09 -8.65 16.22
C ARG A 119 -0.81 -8.13 16.90
N LYS A 120 0.36 -8.19 16.25
CA LYS A 120 1.56 -7.52 16.74
C LYS A 120 1.42 -6.02 16.53
N GLY A 121 1.53 -5.27 17.60
CA GLY A 121 1.44 -3.80 17.62
C GLY A 121 2.76 -3.12 17.24
N PHE A 122 2.80 -1.84 17.41
CA PHE A 122 3.93 -0.96 17.07
C PHE A 122 4.92 -0.74 18.24
N THR A 123 4.59 -1.22 19.43
CA THR A 123 5.29 -0.90 20.71
C THR A 123 6.72 -1.41 20.79
N ASP A 124 7.12 -2.32 19.89
CA ASP A 124 8.51 -2.77 19.79
C ASP A 124 9.45 -1.72 19.18
N LEU A 125 8.88 -0.73 18.45
CA LEU A 125 9.65 0.25 17.68
C LEU A 125 9.27 1.71 17.95
N PHE A 126 8.06 1.97 18.42
CA PHE A 126 7.54 3.32 18.65
C PHE A 126 6.86 3.41 20.02
N ASP A 127 7.19 4.43 20.77
CA ASP A 127 6.68 4.64 22.13
C ASP A 127 5.24 5.19 22.14
N THR A 128 4.87 5.96 21.11
CA THR A 128 3.60 6.68 21.05
C THR A 128 2.90 6.48 19.72
N LEU A 129 1.58 6.34 19.76
CA LEU A 129 0.70 6.40 18.61
C LEU A 129 -0.12 7.68 18.62
N ILE A 130 0.05 8.51 17.61
CA ILE A 130 -0.78 9.69 17.35
C ILE A 130 -1.78 9.29 16.26
N THR A 131 -3.06 9.49 16.52
CA THR A 131 -4.14 9.16 15.57
C THR A 131 -4.75 10.44 15.03
N SER A 132 -4.98 10.50 13.73
CA SER A 132 -5.80 11.54 13.11
C SER A 132 -7.29 11.32 13.36
N ASP A 133 -8.10 12.17 12.78
CA ASP A 133 -9.55 11.96 12.69
C ASP A 133 -9.89 10.62 12.06
N SER A 134 -11.10 10.12 12.32
CA SER A 134 -11.59 8.88 11.75
C SER A 134 -11.93 9.03 10.24
N ILE A 135 -12.02 7.91 9.54
CA ILE A 135 -12.51 7.88 8.13
C ILE A 135 -13.89 8.56 8.03
N ALA A 136 -14.78 8.32 9.00
CA ALA A 136 -16.11 8.92 9.03
C ALA A 136 -16.06 10.45 9.16
N ASP A 137 -15.12 10.97 9.97
CA ASP A 137 -14.93 12.40 10.11
C ASP A 137 -14.37 13.04 8.85
N PHE A 138 -13.38 12.40 8.20
CA PHE A 138 -12.86 12.87 6.92
C PHE A 138 -13.91 12.86 5.80
N ILE A 139 -14.82 11.87 5.78
CA ILE A 139 -15.96 11.85 4.86
C ILE A 139 -16.91 13.00 5.17
N ARG A 140 -17.25 13.21 6.44
CA ARG A 140 -18.14 14.31 6.89
C ARG A 140 -17.58 15.68 6.53
N GLN A 141 -16.27 15.85 6.61
CA GLN A 141 -15.56 17.07 6.24
C GLN A 141 -15.37 17.24 4.73
N GLY A 142 -15.72 16.24 3.92
CA GLY A 142 -15.57 16.27 2.46
C GLY A 142 -14.16 15.97 1.94
N TRP A 143 -13.22 15.56 2.80
CA TRP A 143 -11.86 15.17 2.40
C TRP A 143 -11.79 13.78 1.77
N LEU A 144 -12.65 12.87 2.20
CA LEU A 144 -12.81 11.55 1.61
C LEU A 144 -14.22 11.39 1.03
N SER A 145 -14.32 10.64 -0.05
CA SER A 145 -15.61 10.28 -0.66
C SER A 145 -16.40 9.34 0.23
N ALA A 146 -17.71 9.49 0.25
CA ALA A 146 -18.59 8.45 0.77
C ALA A 146 -18.45 7.17 -0.04
N PHE A 147 -18.73 6.03 0.57
CA PHE A 147 -18.67 4.73 -0.07
C PHE A 147 -19.82 3.83 0.40
N ASP A 148 -20.23 2.92 -0.47
CA ASP A 148 -21.14 1.85 -0.14
C ASP A 148 -20.35 0.54 0.01
N TYR A 149 -20.52 -0.13 1.14
CA TYR A 149 -19.89 -1.42 1.39
C TYR A 149 -20.86 -2.57 1.09
N VAL A 150 -20.50 -3.38 0.09
CA VAL A 150 -21.28 -4.56 -0.28
C VAL A 150 -20.45 -5.80 0.03
N SER A 151 -20.97 -6.67 0.90
CA SER A 151 -20.30 -7.92 1.28
C SER A 151 -21.00 -9.12 0.67
N ILE A 152 -20.26 -10.22 0.56
CA ILE A 152 -20.80 -11.53 0.18
C ILE A 152 -21.84 -11.97 1.24
N ARG A 153 -22.96 -12.54 0.79
CA ARG A 153 -23.95 -13.11 1.72
C ARG A 153 -23.37 -14.32 2.45
N PRO A 154 -23.60 -14.46 3.77
CA PRO A 154 -23.05 -15.56 4.56
C PRO A 154 -23.46 -16.96 4.07
N ASP A 155 -24.62 -17.07 3.44
CA ASP A 155 -25.20 -18.30 2.89
C ASP A 155 -24.86 -18.55 1.41
N SER A 156 -24.09 -17.67 0.79
CA SER A 156 -23.71 -17.81 -0.62
C SER A 156 -22.76 -18.98 -0.84
N LYS A 157 -22.81 -19.55 -2.06
CA LYS A 157 -21.90 -20.63 -2.46
C LYS A 157 -20.43 -20.24 -2.33
N ASP A 158 -20.08 -19.00 -2.66
CA ASP A 158 -18.70 -18.53 -2.56
C ASP A 158 -18.27 -18.39 -1.10
N GLN A 159 -19.16 -17.93 -0.20
CA GLN A 159 -18.85 -17.90 1.22
C GLN A 159 -18.68 -19.31 1.81
N GLN A 160 -19.48 -20.28 1.38
CA GLN A 160 -19.31 -21.67 1.77
C GLN A 160 -17.96 -22.24 1.31
N LEU A 161 -17.52 -21.92 0.08
CA LEU A 161 -16.23 -22.30 -0.44
C LEU A 161 -15.09 -21.64 0.36
N ILE A 162 -15.22 -20.37 0.71
CA ILE A 162 -14.23 -19.63 1.54
C ILE A 162 -14.19 -20.23 2.95
N ASN A 163 -15.31 -20.55 3.55
CA ASN A 163 -15.39 -21.16 4.88
C ASN A 163 -14.74 -22.56 4.92
N GLY A 164 -14.66 -23.26 3.78
CA GLY A 164 -13.97 -24.54 3.64
C GLY A 164 -12.45 -24.44 3.44
N LEU A 165 -11.88 -23.25 3.39
CA LEU A 165 -10.42 -23.06 3.27
C LEU A 165 -9.75 -23.32 4.61
N GLU A 166 -8.78 -24.22 4.64
CA GLU A 166 -8.10 -24.66 5.86
C GLU A 166 -6.65 -24.18 5.97
N LYS A 167 -5.96 -24.03 4.83
CA LYS A 167 -4.53 -23.76 4.81
C LYS A 167 -4.24 -22.27 5.00
N ARG A 168 -3.36 -21.97 5.95
CA ARG A 168 -2.89 -20.60 6.23
C ARG A 168 -1.43 -20.43 5.86
N GLY A 169 -1.07 -19.22 5.42
CA GLY A 169 0.31 -18.77 5.25
C GLY A 169 0.94 -18.35 6.57
N ALA A 170 2.24 -18.07 6.54
CA ALA A 170 2.98 -17.59 7.71
C ALA A 170 2.50 -16.21 8.22
N ASP A 171 1.83 -15.45 7.38
CA ASP A 171 1.20 -14.16 7.66
C ASP A 171 -0.20 -14.28 8.30
N GLY A 172 -0.75 -15.51 8.37
CA GLY A 172 -2.07 -15.82 8.91
C GLY A 172 -3.20 -15.74 7.88
N ASP A 173 -2.92 -15.33 6.65
CA ASP A 173 -3.90 -15.31 5.57
C ASP A 173 -4.05 -16.68 4.90
N PHE A 174 -5.10 -16.87 4.09
CA PHE A 174 -5.29 -18.11 3.35
C PHE A 174 -4.21 -18.35 2.30
N GLN A 175 -3.83 -19.62 2.08
CA GLN A 175 -2.85 -19.93 1.04
C GLN A 175 -3.42 -19.68 -0.37
N ILE A 176 -2.67 -18.90 -1.16
CA ILE A 176 -3.04 -18.52 -2.55
C ILE A 176 -3.39 -19.75 -3.39
N LYS A 177 -2.61 -20.85 -3.30
CA LYS A 177 -2.87 -22.07 -4.08
C LYS A 177 -4.22 -22.71 -3.77
N GLU A 178 -4.60 -22.72 -2.51
CA GLU A 178 -5.88 -23.28 -2.09
C GLU A 178 -7.03 -22.38 -2.55
N MET A 179 -6.95 -21.07 -2.28
CA MET A 179 -7.93 -20.10 -2.76
C MET A 179 -8.12 -20.17 -4.28
N ASP A 180 -7.02 -20.20 -5.04
CA ASP A 180 -7.08 -20.26 -6.51
C ASP A 180 -7.76 -21.54 -7.00
N SER A 181 -7.45 -22.69 -6.37
CA SER A 181 -8.06 -23.98 -6.76
C SER A 181 -9.56 -24.01 -6.54
N VAL A 182 -10.06 -23.27 -5.58
CA VAL A 182 -11.48 -23.25 -5.15
C VAL A 182 -12.26 -22.13 -5.84
N LEU A 183 -11.72 -20.92 -5.90
CA LEU A 183 -12.43 -19.72 -6.35
C LEU A 183 -12.13 -19.32 -7.80
N ASN A 184 -11.01 -19.77 -8.38
CA ASN A 184 -10.70 -19.53 -9.79
C ASN A 184 -11.49 -20.48 -10.69
N LYS A 185 -12.81 -20.45 -10.59
CA LYS A 185 -13.76 -21.26 -11.36
C LYS A 185 -14.70 -20.33 -12.12
N ARG A 186 -15.11 -20.76 -13.29
CA ARG A 186 -16.04 -19.99 -14.14
C ARG A 186 -17.27 -19.50 -13.38
N LEU A 187 -17.89 -20.34 -12.58
CA LEU A 187 -19.10 -19.99 -11.82
C LEU A 187 -18.87 -18.94 -10.74
N SER A 188 -17.68 -18.94 -10.10
CA SER A 188 -17.33 -17.90 -9.12
C SER A 188 -17.05 -16.56 -9.82
N ILE A 189 -16.36 -16.58 -10.94
CA ILE A 189 -16.11 -15.40 -11.79
C ILE A 189 -17.42 -14.83 -12.33
N GLU A 190 -18.35 -15.68 -12.74
CA GLU A 190 -19.68 -15.28 -13.21
C GLU A 190 -20.45 -14.54 -12.09
N ARG A 191 -20.52 -15.11 -10.88
CA ARG A 191 -21.18 -14.46 -9.74
C ARG A 191 -20.50 -13.12 -9.36
N LEU A 192 -19.18 -13.06 -9.44
CA LEU A 192 -18.43 -11.79 -9.25
C LEU A 192 -18.86 -10.75 -10.30
N TYR A 193 -18.92 -11.14 -11.58
CA TYR A 193 -19.39 -10.27 -12.66
C TYR A 193 -20.81 -9.77 -12.43
N GLU A 194 -21.73 -10.67 -12.07
CA GLU A 194 -23.13 -10.32 -11.79
C GLU A 194 -23.25 -9.34 -10.61
N SER A 195 -22.44 -9.53 -9.57
CA SER A 195 -22.36 -8.59 -8.45
C SER A 195 -21.88 -7.22 -8.88
N VAL A 196 -20.85 -7.16 -9.73
CA VAL A 196 -20.37 -5.88 -10.29
C VAL A 196 -21.46 -5.22 -11.12
N ARG A 197 -22.18 -5.98 -11.95
CA ARG A 197 -23.30 -5.46 -12.74
C ARG A 197 -24.42 -4.92 -11.85
N GLN A 198 -24.72 -5.61 -10.76
CA GLN A 198 -25.79 -5.21 -9.86
C GLN A 198 -25.48 -3.95 -9.06
N TYR A 199 -24.25 -3.81 -8.56
CA TYR A 199 -23.90 -2.76 -7.59
C TYR A 199 -23.00 -1.65 -8.13
N ALA A 200 -22.33 -1.89 -9.25
CA ALA A 200 -21.34 -0.96 -9.82
C ALA A 200 -21.41 -0.86 -11.36
N ASP A 201 -22.59 -1.08 -11.93
CA ASP A 201 -22.79 -1.00 -13.39
C ASP A 201 -22.36 0.36 -13.95
N GLY A 202 -21.66 0.33 -15.07
CA GLY A 202 -21.13 1.53 -15.74
C GLY A 202 -20.01 2.26 -15.01
N LYS A 203 -19.66 1.86 -13.78
CA LYS A 203 -18.57 2.48 -13.01
C LYS A 203 -17.21 1.90 -13.41
N LYS A 204 -16.16 2.69 -13.23
CA LYS A 204 -14.77 2.18 -13.28
C LYS A 204 -14.49 1.36 -12.03
N GLY A 205 -13.77 0.25 -12.17
CA GLY A 205 -13.49 -0.64 -11.06
C GLY A 205 -12.09 -1.23 -11.08
N ILE A 206 -11.61 -1.61 -9.90
CA ILE A 206 -10.40 -2.41 -9.73
C ILE A 206 -10.81 -3.71 -9.05
N VAL A 207 -10.40 -4.83 -9.63
CA VAL A 207 -10.60 -6.17 -9.06
C VAL A 207 -9.26 -6.72 -8.60
N TYR A 208 -9.15 -7.06 -7.32
CA TYR A 208 -8.00 -7.75 -6.78
C TYR A 208 -8.20 -9.27 -6.92
N ALA A 209 -7.39 -9.88 -7.75
CA ALA A 209 -7.45 -11.30 -8.01
C ALA A 209 -6.52 -12.10 -7.07
N ILE A 210 -6.81 -13.38 -6.90
CA ILE A 210 -6.06 -14.29 -6.02
C ILE A 210 -4.70 -14.65 -6.64
N SER A 211 -4.65 -14.77 -7.97
CA SER A 211 -3.47 -15.18 -8.72
C SER A 211 -3.44 -14.53 -10.10
N ILE A 212 -2.29 -14.59 -10.78
CA ILE A 212 -2.13 -14.10 -12.15
C ILE A 212 -3.12 -14.81 -13.10
N SER A 213 -3.32 -16.12 -12.93
CA SER A 213 -4.28 -16.87 -13.75
C SER A 213 -5.71 -16.44 -13.47
N HIS A 214 -6.06 -16.19 -12.21
CA HIS A 214 -7.37 -15.68 -11.83
C HIS A 214 -7.62 -14.28 -12.43
N ALA A 215 -6.62 -13.39 -12.37
CA ALA A 215 -6.74 -12.06 -12.98
C ALA A 215 -7.04 -12.14 -14.49
N ARG A 216 -6.35 -13.02 -15.21
CA ARG A 216 -6.55 -13.22 -16.64
C ARG A 216 -7.93 -13.81 -16.95
N ASN A 217 -8.35 -14.82 -16.20
CA ASN A 217 -9.67 -15.44 -16.37
C ASN A 217 -10.82 -14.44 -16.10
N ILE A 218 -10.68 -13.58 -15.08
CA ILE A 218 -11.65 -12.51 -14.82
C ILE A 218 -11.70 -11.52 -15.99
N ALA A 219 -10.54 -11.01 -16.42
CA ALA A 219 -10.49 -10.04 -17.51
C ALA A 219 -11.05 -10.62 -18.81
N GLU A 220 -10.73 -11.86 -19.14
CA GLU A 220 -11.26 -12.56 -20.30
C GLU A 220 -12.78 -12.71 -20.23
N TYR A 221 -13.30 -13.16 -19.09
CA TYR A 221 -14.75 -13.31 -18.88
C TYR A 221 -15.48 -11.97 -19.01
N TYR A 222 -14.94 -10.90 -18.41
CA TYR A 222 -15.53 -9.57 -18.46
C TYR A 222 -15.56 -9.02 -19.89
N ASN A 223 -14.47 -9.19 -20.64
CA ASN A 223 -14.39 -8.80 -22.05
C ASN A 223 -15.39 -9.59 -22.90
N HIS A 224 -15.54 -10.89 -22.67
CA HIS A 224 -16.54 -11.71 -23.36
C HIS A 224 -17.97 -11.24 -23.09
N LYS A 225 -18.23 -10.63 -21.95
CA LYS A 225 -19.52 -10.02 -21.57
C LYS A 225 -19.63 -8.55 -22.00
N GLY A 226 -18.69 -8.00 -22.75
CA GLY A 226 -18.71 -6.63 -23.27
C GLY A 226 -18.24 -5.56 -22.30
N MET A 227 -17.64 -5.94 -21.16
CA MET A 227 -17.03 -5.01 -20.19
C MET A 227 -15.52 -4.94 -20.44
N ASN A 228 -15.01 -3.77 -20.85
CA ASN A 228 -13.59 -3.60 -21.18
C ASN A 228 -12.72 -3.77 -19.91
N ALA A 229 -12.08 -4.92 -19.77
CA ALA A 229 -11.26 -5.29 -18.62
C ALA A 229 -9.85 -5.71 -19.05
N VAL A 230 -8.84 -5.30 -18.30
CA VAL A 230 -7.43 -5.64 -18.55
C VAL A 230 -6.78 -6.15 -17.27
N ALA A 231 -6.09 -7.29 -17.38
CA ALA A 231 -5.29 -7.83 -16.29
C ALA A 231 -3.89 -7.19 -16.28
N ILE A 232 -3.45 -6.79 -15.08
CA ILE A 232 -2.10 -6.30 -14.81
C ILE A 232 -1.47 -7.22 -13.77
N ASP A 233 -0.27 -7.70 -14.02
CA ASP A 233 0.44 -8.60 -13.11
C ASP A 233 1.92 -8.20 -12.95
N SER A 234 2.67 -8.92 -12.11
CA SER A 234 4.10 -8.67 -11.87
C SER A 234 4.98 -8.84 -13.12
N LYS A 235 4.49 -9.52 -14.16
CA LYS A 235 5.18 -9.72 -15.44
C LYS A 235 4.86 -8.63 -16.45
N THR A 236 3.87 -7.77 -16.17
CA THR A 236 3.53 -6.65 -17.05
C THR A 236 4.68 -5.62 -17.05
N PRO A 237 5.32 -5.34 -18.21
CA PRO A 237 6.41 -4.37 -18.29
C PRO A 237 6.00 -2.99 -17.74
N ALA A 238 6.90 -2.31 -17.04
CA ALA A 238 6.60 -1.04 -16.37
C ALA A 238 5.98 0.02 -17.30
N LYS A 239 6.51 0.15 -18.52
CA LYS A 239 5.98 1.09 -19.53
C LYS A 239 4.54 0.75 -19.93
N VAL A 240 4.24 -0.54 -20.12
CA VAL A 240 2.89 -1.01 -20.47
C VAL A 240 1.95 -0.78 -19.29
N ARG A 241 2.39 -1.12 -18.06
CA ARG A 241 1.61 -0.90 -16.84
C ARG A 241 1.23 0.59 -16.69
N LYS A 242 2.20 1.49 -16.87
CA LYS A 242 1.95 2.94 -16.81
C LYS A 242 0.89 3.36 -17.82
N GLN A 243 0.99 2.88 -19.07
CA GLN A 243 0.01 3.19 -20.12
C GLN A 243 -1.39 2.66 -19.77
N LEU A 244 -1.51 1.41 -19.30
CA LEU A 244 -2.79 0.81 -18.91
C LEU A 244 -3.47 1.57 -17.75
N VAL A 245 -2.68 2.03 -16.78
CA VAL A 245 -3.18 2.86 -15.68
C VAL A 245 -3.70 4.21 -16.21
N GLU A 246 -2.98 4.86 -17.12
CA GLU A 246 -3.46 6.11 -17.74
C GLU A 246 -4.73 5.89 -18.59
N ASP A 247 -4.80 4.81 -19.36
CA ASP A 247 -6.00 4.45 -20.14
C ASP A 247 -7.20 4.16 -19.23
N PHE A 248 -6.97 3.54 -18.05
CA PHE A 248 -8.00 3.36 -17.04
C PHE A 248 -8.44 4.70 -16.42
N LYS A 249 -7.51 5.59 -16.05
CA LYS A 249 -7.84 6.93 -15.56
C LYS A 249 -8.63 7.72 -16.59
N GLY A 250 -8.25 7.63 -17.86
CA GLY A 250 -8.91 8.27 -18.98
C GLY A 250 -10.25 7.63 -19.39
N GLY A 251 -10.65 6.51 -18.78
CA GLY A 251 -11.92 5.82 -19.06
C GLY A 251 -11.94 4.94 -20.31
N LYS A 252 -10.79 4.71 -20.96
CA LYS A 252 -10.68 3.75 -22.07
C LYS A 252 -10.79 2.31 -21.59
N ILE A 253 -10.30 2.03 -20.38
CA ILE A 253 -10.44 0.74 -19.69
C ILE A 253 -11.44 0.94 -18.57
N GLN A 254 -12.44 0.06 -18.47
CA GLN A 254 -13.45 0.13 -17.44
C GLN A 254 -13.02 -0.58 -16.16
N VAL A 255 -12.36 -1.73 -16.29
CA VAL A 255 -11.95 -2.56 -15.14
C VAL A 255 -10.48 -2.95 -15.26
N LEU A 256 -9.70 -2.62 -14.22
CA LEU A 256 -8.37 -3.20 -14.02
C LEU A 256 -8.47 -4.40 -13.10
N VAL A 257 -7.81 -5.49 -13.49
CA VAL A 257 -7.74 -6.71 -12.67
C VAL A 257 -6.29 -6.94 -12.29
N ASN A 258 -5.99 -6.97 -11.00
CA ASN A 258 -4.62 -7.07 -10.48
C ASN A 258 -4.46 -8.31 -9.59
#